data_729744f47b49556fbaa1b3c3d2771662
#
_entry.id   729744f47b49556fbaa1b3c3d2771662
#
_cell.length_a   1.000
_cell.length_b   1.000
_cell.length_c   1.000
_cell.angle_alpha   90.00
_cell.angle_beta   90.00
_cell.angle_gamma   90.00
#
_symmetry.space_group_name_H-M   'P 1'
#
loop_
_entity.id
_entity.type
_entity.pdbx_description
1 polymer ?
#
loop_
_entity_poly.entity_id
_entity_poly.type
_entity_poly.pdbx_seq_one_letter_code
_entity_poly.pdbx_strand_id
1 'polypeptide(L)'
;MYRNGVKRLLEDTGRFQVVGEAVNGHDAIHQADIHRPEIVLIDIQLPGVTGLKIARVLRKQHHNMKIVFLSMHLDDERLFDAIRSGAVAFLTKDIDQETLVDSLRRVAQGENLINQLILSRPQLAWKVLSEFRQLTGDNEESREREIAFAALPLSAREIEVLDCVAQGFSNKEIADELYVTEQTVKNHMTSVLRKLDVNDRVQAVLYAVKNGWIEIGPQPYAQVEMARSA
;
A
#
# COMPACT_ATOMS: atom_id res chain seq x y z
N MET A 1 -6.57 26.58 -14.41
CA MET A 1 -7.97 26.23 -14.07
C MET A 1 -8.07 25.24 -12.89
N TYR A 2 -7.48 24.06 -12.94
CA TYR A 2 -7.61 23.03 -11.89
C TYR A 2 -7.16 23.51 -10.49
N ARG A 3 -5.97 24.12 -10.36
CA ARG A 3 -5.42 24.62 -9.08
C ARG A 3 -6.38 25.58 -8.36
N ASN A 4 -6.93 26.56 -9.07
CA ASN A 4 -7.89 27.52 -8.50
C ASN A 4 -9.18 26.84 -8.04
N GLY A 5 -9.62 25.78 -8.75
CA GLY A 5 -10.76 24.98 -8.36
C GLY A 5 -10.52 24.23 -7.04
N VAL A 6 -9.36 23.57 -6.93
CA VAL A 6 -8.97 22.85 -5.70
C VAL A 6 -8.81 23.81 -4.52
N LYS A 7 -8.17 24.97 -4.72
CA LYS A 7 -8.04 25.99 -3.67
C LYS A 7 -9.40 26.39 -3.11
N ARG A 8 -10.30 26.81 -4.00
CA ARG A 8 -11.64 27.25 -3.65
C ARG A 8 -12.40 26.17 -2.89
N LEU A 9 -12.38 24.94 -3.42
CA LEU A 9 -12.98 23.79 -2.77
C LEU A 9 -12.50 23.60 -1.34
N LEU A 10 -11.18 23.63 -1.12
CA LEU A 10 -10.61 23.40 0.21
C LEU A 10 -10.97 24.53 1.18
N GLU A 11 -10.91 25.78 0.74
CA GLU A 11 -11.26 26.96 1.55
C GLU A 11 -12.76 26.99 1.88
N ASP A 12 -13.63 26.63 0.94
CA ASP A 12 -15.08 26.59 1.13
C ASP A 12 -15.51 25.57 2.21
N THR A 13 -14.70 24.53 2.47
CA THR A 13 -14.96 23.58 3.57
C THR A 13 -14.77 24.18 4.97
N GLY A 14 -14.03 25.29 5.10
CA GLY A 14 -13.62 25.85 6.37
C GLY A 14 -12.67 24.96 7.20
N ARG A 15 -12.20 23.83 6.64
CA ARG A 15 -11.34 22.86 7.31
C ARG A 15 -9.87 22.98 6.93
N PHE A 16 -9.59 23.57 5.78
CA PHE A 16 -8.25 23.75 5.24
C PHE A 16 -8.00 25.24 4.97
N GLN A 17 -6.78 25.65 5.22
CA GLN A 17 -6.27 26.95 4.83
C GLN A 17 -5.19 26.74 3.74
N VAL A 18 -5.39 27.30 2.57
CA VAL A 18 -4.38 27.28 1.50
C VAL A 18 -3.41 28.42 1.75
N VAL A 19 -2.23 28.09 2.27
CA VAL A 19 -1.21 29.07 2.66
C VAL A 19 -0.28 29.49 1.53
N GLY A 20 -0.28 28.79 0.40
CA GLY A 20 0.54 29.13 -0.76
C GLY A 20 0.10 28.37 -2.02
N GLU A 21 0.42 28.94 -3.16
CA GLU A 21 0.26 28.35 -4.49
C GLU A 21 1.54 28.53 -5.29
N ALA A 22 1.90 27.52 -6.09
CA ALA A 22 3.08 27.57 -6.93
C ALA A 22 2.75 27.23 -8.38
N VAL A 23 3.42 27.84 -9.31
CA VAL A 23 3.25 27.61 -10.76
C VAL A 23 4.35 26.76 -11.37
N ASN A 24 5.48 26.60 -10.68
CA ASN A 24 6.62 25.79 -11.08
C ASN A 24 7.36 25.23 -9.86
N GLY A 25 8.35 24.36 -10.10
CA GLY A 25 9.06 23.66 -9.03
C GLY A 25 9.88 24.55 -8.11
N HIS A 26 10.52 25.60 -8.64
CA HIS A 26 11.30 26.54 -7.83
C HIS A 26 10.39 27.32 -6.88
N ASP A 27 9.29 27.83 -7.41
CA ASP A 27 8.28 28.54 -6.63
C ASP A 27 7.66 27.61 -5.55
N ALA A 28 7.41 26.34 -5.88
CA ALA A 28 6.89 25.36 -4.91
C ALA A 28 7.82 25.17 -3.71
N ILE A 29 9.13 25.06 -3.95
CA ILE A 29 10.12 24.92 -2.87
C ILE A 29 10.16 26.18 -2.04
N HIS A 30 10.22 27.36 -2.69
CA HIS A 30 10.25 28.66 -2.01
C HIS A 30 9.00 28.91 -1.14
N GLN A 31 7.80 28.61 -1.66
CA GLN A 31 6.55 28.72 -0.89
C GLN A 31 6.51 27.75 0.31
N ALA A 32 7.01 26.53 0.11
CA ALA A 32 7.08 25.55 1.19
C ALA A 32 8.05 25.97 2.31
N ASP A 33 9.18 26.59 1.97
CA ASP A 33 10.15 27.11 2.95
C ASP A 33 9.56 28.24 3.80
N ILE A 34 8.82 29.15 3.16
CA ILE A 34 8.20 30.30 3.85
C ILE A 34 7.04 29.87 4.74
N HIS A 35 6.11 29.08 4.18
CA HIS A 35 4.83 28.80 4.82
C HIS A 35 4.83 27.52 5.65
N ARG A 36 5.80 26.60 5.41
CA ARG A 36 5.93 25.30 6.08
C ARG A 36 4.58 24.57 6.22
N PRO A 37 3.89 24.31 5.11
CA PRO A 37 2.58 23.70 5.14
C PRO A 37 2.67 22.27 5.71
N GLU A 38 1.62 21.81 6.32
CA GLU A 38 1.51 20.43 6.79
C GLU A 38 1.37 19.44 5.63
N ILE A 39 0.61 19.84 4.59
CA ILE A 39 0.34 19.03 3.39
C ILE A 39 0.71 19.84 2.15
N VAL A 40 1.37 19.19 1.19
CA VAL A 40 1.63 19.76 -0.13
C VAL A 40 0.97 18.89 -1.20
N LEU A 41 0.11 19.49 -2.00
CA LEU A 41 -0.50 18.88 -3.18
C LEU A 41 0.39 19.16 -4.39
N ILE A 42 0.89 18.13 -5.04
CA ILE A 42 1.82 18.25 -6.17
C ILE A 42 1.27 17.54 -7.40
N ASP A 43 1.16 18.25 -8.51
CA ASP A 43 0.96 17.63 -9.81
C ASP A 43 2.22 16.87 -10.22
N ILE A 44 2.10 15.59 -10.60
CA ILE A 44 3.25 14.83 -11.12
C ILE A 44 3.78 15.46 -12.41
N GLN A 45 2.87 15.92 -13.28
CA GLN A 45 3.20 16.50 -14.57
C GLN A 45 3.28 18.03 -14.47
N LEU A 46 4.47 18.53 -14.12
CA LEU A 46 4.76 19.95 -14.13
C LEU A 46 5.69 20.30 -15.31
N PRO A 47 5.52 21.46 -15.94
CA PRO A 47 6.44 21.92 -16.97
C PRO A 47 7.86 22.10 -16.42
N GLY A 48 8.84 21.52 -17.11
CA GLY A 48 10.26 21.69 -16.82
C GLY A 48 10.82 20.75 -15.76
N VAL A 49 10.26 20.70 -14.56
CA VAL A 49 10.71 19.82 -13.47
C VAL A 49 9.55 18.94 -13.01
N THR A 50 9.76 17.63 -12.97
CA THR A 50 8.71 16.71 -12.54
C THR A 50 8.35 16.91 -11.06
N GLY A 51 7.07 16.78 -10.72
CA GLY A 51 6.59 16.84 -9.32
C GLY A 51 7.34 15.89 -8.38
N LEU A 52 7.78 14.75 -8.89
CA LEU A 52 8.60 13.76 -8.16
C LEU A 52 9.95 14.32 -7.69
N LYS A 53 10.61 15.13 -8.51
CA LYS A 53 11.88 15.79 -8.12
C LYS A 53 11.64 16.83 -7.03
N ILE A 54 10.58 17.62 -7.16
CA ILE A 54 10.18 18.61 -6.15
C ILE A 54 9.88 17.90 -4.82
N ALA A 55 9.10 16.82 -4.84
CA ALA A 55 8.76 16.03 -3.66
C ALA A 55 10.01 15.54 -2.92
N ARG A 56 11.02 15.02 -3.64
CA ARG A 56 12.28 14.58 -3.04
C ARG A 56 13.05 15.71 -2.36
N VAL A 57 13.05 16.91 -2.95
CA VAL A 57 13.70 18.09 -2.35
C VAL A 57 12.96 18.50 -1.08
N LEU A 58 11.63 18.64 -1.16
CA LEU A 58 10.79 19.01 -0.03
C LEU A 58 10.92 17.99 1.12
N ARG A 59 10.95 16.69 0.82
CA ARG A 59 11.11 15.64 1.83
C ARG A 59 12.45 15.70 2.55
N LYS A 60 13.52 16.08 1.85
CA LYS A 60 14.86 16.27 2.47
C LYS A 60 14.90 17.48 3.39
N GLN A 61 14.22 18.56 3.02
CA GLN A 61 14.23 19.82 3.77
C GLN A 61 13.19 19.82 4.92
N HIS A 62 12.06 19.13 4.72
CA HIS A 62 10.90 19.17 5.61
C HIS A 62 10.41 17.75 5.90
N HIS A 63 11.02 17.04 6.85
CA HIS A 63 10.72 15.63 7.16
C HIS A 63 9.27 15.36 7.58
N ASN A 64 8.60 16.35 8.19
CA ASN A 64 7.22 16.21 8.68
C ASN A 64 6.16 16.61 7.63
N MET A 65 6.57 17.15 6.49
CA MET A 65 5.66 17.59 5.43
C MET A 65 5.05 16.38 4.71
N LYS A 66 3.74 16.35 4.61
CA LYS A 66 2.98 15.27 3.96
C LYS A 66 2.82 15.59 2.47
N ILE A 67 3.34 14.74 1.62
CA ILE A 67 3.29 14.92 0.16
C ILE A 67 2.15 14.10 -0.41
N VAL A 68 1.25 14.77 -1.12
CA VAL A 68 0.12 14.18 -1.83
C VAL A 68 0.27 14.48 -3.32
N PHE A 69 0.34 13.44 -4.14
CA PHE A 69 0.37 13.62 -5.59
C PHE A 69 -1.03 13.67 -6.19
N LEU A 70 -1.13 14.51 -7.22
CA LEU A 70 -2.26 14.57 -8.14
C LEU A 70 -1.79 14.18 -9.54
N SER A 71 -2.51 13.28 -10.22
CA SER A 71 -2.17 12.85 -11.57
C SER A 71 -3.44 12.64 -12.41
N MET A 72 -3.34 12.77 -13.75
CA MET A 72 -4.43 12.38 -14.64
C MET A 72 -4.63 10.87 -14.71
N HIS A 73 -3.57 10.09 -14.47
CA HIS A 73 -3.59 8.63 -14.58
C HIS A 73 -2.90 7.99 -13.39
N LEU A 74 -3.47 6.89 -12.92
CA LEU A 74 -2.91 6.05 -11.87
C LEU A 74 -2.39 4.76 -12.51
N ASP A 75 -1.09 4.71 -12.78
CA ASP A 75 -0.37 3.51 -13.20
C ASP A 75 0.68 3.10 -12.17
N ASP A 76 1.14 1.86 -12.25
CA ASP A 76 2.07 1.28 -11.28
C ASP A 76 3.45 1.93 -11.30
N GLU A 77 3.89 2.45 -12.44
CA GLU A 77 5.19 3.10 -12.57
C GLU A 77 5.20 4.44 -11.84
N ARG A 78 4.19 5.28 -12.07
CA ARG A 78 4.05 6.57 -11.39
C ARG A 78 3.80 6.40 -9.89
N LEU A 79 3.00 5.39 -9.52
CA LEU A 79 2.74 5.10 -8.12
C LEU A 79 4.02 4.63 -7.42
N PHE A 80 4.83 3.81 -8.07
CA PHE A 80 6.14 3.40 -7.56
C PHE A 80 7.09 4.59 -7.35
N ASP A 81 7.17 5.48 -8.31
CA ASP A 81 7.98 6.69 -8.18
C ASP A 81 7.48 7.63 -7.08
N ALA A 82 6.16 7.72 -6.88
CA ALA A 82 5.57 8.47 -5.78
C ALA A 82 5.97 7.90 -4.42
N ILE A 83 5.93 6.57 -4.27
CA ILE A 83 6.38 5.86 -3.07
C ILE A 83 7.85 6.18 -2.78
N ARG A 84 8.70 6.08 -3.78
CA ARG A 84 10.14 6.40 -3.67
C ARG A 84 10.43 7.85 -3.28
N SER A 85 9.54 8.76 -3.62
CA SER A 85 9.66 10.17 -3.25
C SER A 85 9.11 10.48 -1.85
N GLY A 86 8.57 9.48 -1.14
CA GLY A 86 8.04 9.60 0.21
C GLY A 86 6.64 10.21 0.28
N ALA A 87 5.83 10.05 -0.77
CA ALA A 87 4.45 10.49 -0.76
C ALA A 87 3.59 9.64 0.20
N VAL A 88 2.61 10.28 0.83
CA VAL A 88 1.64 9.64 1.72
C VAL A 88 0.30 9.36 1.04
N ALA A 89 0.04 10.00 -0.10
CA ALA A 89 -1.14 9.74 -0.91
C ALA A 89 -0.86 10.01 -2.39
N PHE A 90 -1.61 9.31 -3.24
CA PHE A 90 -1.63 9.48 -4.68
C PHE A 90 -3.11 9.51 -5.11
N LEU A 91 -3.55 10.61 -5.66
CA LEU A 91 -4.94 10.84 -6.05
C LEU A 91 -5.00 11.15 -7.55
N THR A 92 -6.10 10.77 -8.19
CA THR A 92 -6.35 11.13 -9.59
C THR A 92 -7.08 12.47 -9.68
N LYS A 93 -6.86 13.24 -10.74
CA LYS A 93 -7.49 14.58 -10.90
C LYS A 93 -8.98 14.54 -11.22
N ASP A 94 -9.50 13.38 -11.55
CA ASP A 94 -10.92 13.10 -11.76
C ASP A 94 -11.66 12.71 -10.45
N ILE A 95 -10.94 12.68 -9.33
CA ILE A 95 -11.53 12.44 -8.00
C ILE A 95 -12.63 13.46 -7.72
N ASP A 96 -13.73 13.00 -7.15
CA ASP A 96 -14.80 13.89 -6.72
C ASP A 96 -14.38 14.75 -5.51
N GLN A 97 -15.11 15.83 -5.28
CA GLN A 97 -14.77 16.83 -4.29
C GLN A 97 -14.82 16.29 -2.86
N GLU A 98 -15.79 15.45 -2.54
CA GLU A 98 -15.97 14.89 -1.20
C GLU A 98 -14.83 13.92 -0.87
N THR A 99 -14.48 13.05 -1.80
CA THR A 99 -13.37 12.08 -1.66
C THR A 99 -12.03 12.80 -1.56
N LEU A 100 -11.80 13.89 -2.29
CA LEU A 100 -10.57 14.69 -2.16
C LEU A 100 -10.43 15.28 -0.76
N VAL A 101 -11.50 15.92 -0.26
CA VAL A 101 -11.53 16.54 1.07
C VAL A 101 -11.33 15.47 2.16
N ASP A 102 -12.01 14.33 2.08
CA ASP A 102 -11.86 13.23 3.03
C ASP A 102 -10.43 12.64 3.01
N SER A 103 -9.86 12.43 1.83
CA SER A 103 -8.49 11.96 1.67
C SER A 103 -7.49 12.89 2.34
N LEU A 104 -7.62 14.20 2.12
CA LEU A 104 -6.72 15.17 2.76
C LEU A 104 -6.91 15.25 4.27
N ARG A 105 -8.15 15.09 4.77
CA ARG A 105 -8.44 15.02 6.19
C ARG A 105 -7.74 13.81 6.83
N ARG A 106 -7.84 12.63 6.22
CA ARG A 106 -7.17 11.41 6.69
C ARG A 106 -5.66 11.56 6.67
N VAL A 107 -5.12 12.16 5.61
CA VAL A 107 -3.68 12.49 5.54
C VAL A 107 -3.30 13.46 6.67
N ALA A 108 -4.09 14.51 6.96
CA ALA A 108 -3.83 15.41 8.08
C ALA A 108 -3.80 14.68 9.44
N GLN A 109 -4.64 13.66 9.60
CA GLN A 109 -4.67 12.78 10.78
C GLN A 109 -3.49 11.78 10.87
N GLY A 110 -2.61 11.77 9.87
CA GLY A 110 -1.41 10.92 9.84
C GLY A 110 -1.59 9.60 9.10
N GLU A 111 -2.73 9.38 8.41
CA GLU A 111 -2.89 8.19 7.59
C GLU A 111 -2.00 8.25 6.34
N ASN A 112 -1.43 7.09 6.00
CA ASN A 112 -0.70 6.89 4.77
C ASN A 112 -1.59 6.12 3.77
N LEU A 113 -2.27 6.88 2.89
CA LEU A 113 -3.23 6.31 1.93
C LEU A 113 -2.55 5.51 0.81
N ILE A 114 -1.26 5.76 0.56
CA ILE A 114 -0.51 5.03 -0.46
C ILE A 114 -0.37 3.54 -0.11
N ASN A 115 -0.34 3.20 1.19
CA ASN A 115 -0.26 1.82 1.64
C ASN A 115 -1.45 0.97 1.16
N GLN A 116 -2.64 1.54 1.11
CA GLN A 116 -3.83 0.86 0.59
C GLN A 116 -3.71 0.55 -0.91
N LEU A 117 -3.10 1.48 -1.67
CA LEU A 117 -2.84 1.28 -3.10
C LEU A 117 -1.79 0.21 -3.36
N ILE A 118 -0.75 0.13 -2.51
CA ILE A 118 0.27 -0.92 -2.59
C ILE A 118 -0.36 -2.29 -2.32
N LEU A 119 -1.16 -2.41 -1.24
CA LEU A 119 -1.81 -3.67 -0.86
C LEU A 119 -2.78 -4.20 -1.92
N SER A 120 -3.39 -3.31 -2.72
CA SER A 120 -4.26 -3.70 -3.83
C SER A 120 -3.53 -4.09 -5.11
N ARG A 121 -2.17 -3.99 -5.17
CA ARG A 121 -1.35 -4.16 -6.36
C ARG A 121 -0.11 -5.03 -6.10
N PRO A 122 -0.23 -6.37 -6.21
CA PRO A 122 0.85 -7.30 -5.84
C PRO A 122 2.17 -7.05 -6.59
N GLN A 123 2.10 -6.75 -7.89
CA GLN A 123 3.30 -6.48 -8.71
C GLN A 123 4.04 -5.23 -8.23
N LEU A 124 3.30 -4.20 -7.81
CA LEU A 124 3.88 -2.99 -7.25
C LEU A 124 4.50 -3.25 -5.88
N ALA A 125 3.82 -4.02 -5.03
CA ALA A 125 4.34 -4.41 -3.72
C ALA A 125 5.68 -5.15 -3.86
N TRP A 126 5.77 -6.10 -4.79
CA TRP A 126 7.01 -6.79 -5.11
C TRP A 126 8.12 -5.84 -5.58
N LYS A 127 7.79 -4.89 -6.46
CA LYS A 127 8.76 -3.91 -6.97
C LYS A 127 9.29 -3.01 -5.84
N VAL A 128 8.42 -2.57 -4.93
CA VAL A 128 8.82 -1.77 -3.76
C VAL A 128 9.75 -2.58 -2.84
N LEU A 129 9.37 -3.82 -2.52
CA LEU A 129 10.18 -4.70 -1.67
C LEU A 129 11.54 -5.03 -2.29
N SER A 130 11.60 -5.31 -3.60
CA SER A 130 12.86 -5.62 -4.29
C SER A 130 13.83 -4.44 -4.30
N GLU A 131 13.34 -3.21 -4.40
CA GLU A 131 14.19 -2.03 -4.32
C GLU A 131 14.70 -1.76 -2.90
N PHE A 132 13.86 -1.98 -1.90
CA PHE A 132 14.32 -1.95 -0.49
C PHE A 132 15.47 -2.94 -0.25
N ARG A 133 15.38 -4.16 -0.79
CA ARG A 133 16.44 -5.17 -0.70
C ARG A 133 17.77 -4.70 -1.32
N GLN A 134 17.71 -4.03 -2.47
CA GLN A 134 18.91 -3.51 -3.13
C GLN A 134 19.59 -2.37 -2.35
N LEU A 135 18.83 -1.60 -1.58
CA LEU A 135 19.35 -0.48 -0.79
C LEU A 135 19.97 -0.91 0.55
N THR A 136 19.64 -2.10 1.07
CA THR A 136 20.09 -2.58 2.39
C THR A 136 21.32 -3.48 2.36
N GLY A 137 21.79 -3.90 1.18
CA GLY A 137 23.04 -4.67 1.01
C GLY A 137 23.01 -6.06 1.67
N ASP A 138 23.14 -7.11 0.87
CA ASP A 138 23.11 -8.52 1.20
C ASP A 138 23.77 -8.89 2.56
N ASN A 139 22.98 -9.19 3.58
CA ASN A 139 23.33 -10.18 4.63
C ASN A 139 22.25 -10.40 5.71
N GLU A 140 20.97 -10.23 5.49
CA GLU A 140 19.96 -10.42 6.55
C GLU A 140 18.67 -11.14 6.11
N GLU A 141 18.77 -12.31 5.48
CA GLU A 141 17.58 -13.12 5.13
C GLU A 141 16.66 -13.45 6.34
N SER A 142 17.22 -13.47 7.55
CA SER A 142 16.44 -13.78 8.75
C SER A 142 15.74 -12.57 9.36
N ARG A 143 16.36 -11.37 9.35
CA ARG A 143 15.73 -10.12 9.82
C ARG A 143 14.72 -9.55 8.85
N GLU A 144 14.91 -9.75 7.55
CA GLU A 144 13.97 -9.31 6.52
C GLU A 144 12.63 -10.04 6.60
N ARG A 145 12.63 -11.33 6.95
CA ARG A 145 11.38 -12.07 7.22
C ARG A 145 10.62 -11.49 8.42
N GLU A 146 11.29 -11.15 9.51
CA GLU A 146 10.65 -10.54 10.69
C GLU A 146 10.06 -9.16 10.42
N ILE A 147 10.75 -8.30 9.63
CA ILE A 147 10.27 -6.95 9.30
C ILE A 147 9.12 -7.01 8.28
N ALA A 148 9.20 -7.89 7.28
CA ALA A 148 8.11 -8.13 6.33
C ALA A 148 6.86 -8.71 7.03
N PHE A 149 7.05 -9.62 7.99
CA PHE A 149 5.96 -10.16 8.80
C PHE A 149 5.36 -9.13 9.76
N ALA A 150 6.14 -8.20 10.30
CA ALA A 150 5.64 -7.12 11.17
C ALA A 150 4.78 -6.07 10.42
N ALA A 151 4.92 -5.96 9.10
CA ALA A 151 4.12 -5.07 8.26
C ALA A 151 2.84 -5.71 7.72
N LEU A 152 2.66 -7.02 7.90
CA LEU A 152 1.46 -7.73 7.45
C LEU A 152 0.30 -7.51 8.44
N PRO A 153 -0.94 -7.40 7.95
CA PRO A 153 -2.13 -7.34 8.83
C PRO A 153 -2.36 -8.64 9.58
N LEU A 154 -1.69 -9.73 9.15
CA LEU A 154 -1.77 -11.07 9.73
C LEU A 154 -0.49 -11.43 10.48
N SER A 155 -0.63 -12.15 11.59
CA SER A 155 0.51 -12.74 12.31
C SER A 155 1.09 -13.93 11.53
N ALA A 156 2.33 -14.32 11.84
CA ALA A 156 2.98 -15.50 11.26
C ALA A 156 2.09 -16.75 11.38
N ARG A 157 1.44 -16.95 12.53
CA ARG A 157 0.54 -18.07 12.76
C ARG A 157 -0.72 -18.06 11.91
N GLU A 158 -1.26 -16.86 11.63
CA GLU A 158 -2.40 -16.69 10.73
C GLU A 158 -2.03 -16.99 9.27
N ILE A 159 -0.82 -16.68 8.88
CA ILE A 159 -0.28 -17.01 7.53
C ILE A 159 -0.05 -18.52 7.41
N GLU A 160 0.54 -19.17 8.39
CA GLU A 160 0.70 -20.64 8.41
C GLU A 160 -0.65 -21.35 8.26
N VAL A 161 -1.67 -20.89 8.97
CA VAL A 161 -3.03 -21.42 8.84
C VAL A 161 -3.58 -21.20 7.42
N LEU A 162 -3.39 -20.02 6.84
CA LEU A 162 -3.82 -19.73 5.46
C LEU A 162 -3.08 -20.56 4.42
N ASP A 163 -1.80 -20.82 4.62
CA ASP A 163 -1.01 -21.66 3.72
C ASP A 163 -1.54 -23.12 3.71
N CYS A 164 -1.82 -23.68 4.87
CA CYS A 164 -2.47 -24.98 4.97
C CYS A 164 -3.88 -25.00 4.33
N VAL A 165 -4.64 -23.89 4.47
CA VAL A 165 -5.93 -23.74 3.79
C VAL A 165 -5.77 -23.70 2.27
N ALA A 166 -4.74 -23.04 1.76
CA ALA A 166 -4.43 -22.97 0.34
C ALA A 166 -4.05 -24.36 -0.24
N GLN A 167 -3.46 -25.22 0.58
CA GLN A 167 -3.17 -26.61 0.26
C GLN A 167 -4.40 -27.53 0.35
N GLY A 168 -5.55 -27.01 0.75
CA GLY A 168 -6.82 -27.74 0.80
C GLY A 168 -7.08 -28.46 2.13
N PHE A 169 -6.26 -28.24 3.16
CA PHE A 169 -6.42 -28.92 4.46
C PHE A 169 -7.71 -28.50 5.16
N SER A 170 -8.37 -29.46 5.78
CA SER A 170 -9.47 -29.25 6.73
C SER A 170 -8.93 -28.69 8.06
N ASN A 171 -9.81 -28.12 8.89
CA ASN A 171 -9.38 -27.58 10.20
C ASN A 171 -8.74 -28.67 11.09
N LYS A 172 -9.16 -29.94 10.95
CA LYS A 172 -8.57 -31.06 11.68
C LYS A 172 -7.13 -31.32 11.19
N GLU A 173 -6.93 -31.41 9.87
CA GLU A 173 -5.60 -31.61 9.29
C GLU A 173 -4.65 -30.46 9.61
N ILE A 174 -5.15 -29.22 9.58
CA ILE A 174 -4.38 -28.03 10.00
C ILE A 174 -4.02 -28.12 11.49
N ALA A 175 -4.96 -28.58 12.33
CA ALA A 175 -4.72 -28.73 13.75
C ALA A 175 -3.62 -29.77 14.04
N ASP A 176 -3.65 -30.90 13.33
CA ASP A 176 -2.64 -31.95 13.41
C ASP A 176 -1.28 -31.47 12.89
N GLU A 177 -1.25 -30.79 11.73
CA GLU A 177 -0.01 -30.26 11.10
C GLU A 177 0.67 -29.19 11.95
N LEU A 178 -0.13 -28.30 12.54
CA LEU A 178 0.37 -27.18 13.32
C LEU A 178 0.45 -27.46 14.84
N TYR A 179 0.17 -28.69 15.28
CA TYR A 179 0.19 -29.11 16.68
C TYR A 179 -0.67 -28.26 17.61
N VAL A 180 -1.89 -27.94 17.18
CA VAL A 180 -2.88 -27.15 17.92
C VAL A 180 -4.24 -27.85 17.94
N THR A 181 -5.25 -27.24 18.60
CA THR A 181 -6.61 -27.76 18.55
C THR A 181 -7.38 -27.22 17.35
N GLU A 182 -8.39 -27.96 16.86
CA GLU A 182 -9.30 -27.45 15.82
C GLU A 182 -9.96 -26.12 16.22
N GLN A 183 -10.23 -25.91 17.50
CA GLN A 183 -10.80 -24.67 18.00
C GLN A 183 -9.81 -23.51 17.83
N THR A 184 -8.53 -23.77 18.03
CA THR A 184 -7.46 -22.78 17.81
C THR A 184 -7.38 -22.39 16.33
N VAL A 185 -7.47 -23.37 15.41
CA VAL A 185 -7.51 -23.11 13.97
C VAL A 185 -8.73 -22.26 13.60
N LYS A 186 -9.92 -22.58 14.12
CA LYS A 186 -11.16 -21.79 13.91
C LYS A 186 -11.00 -20.36 14.40
N ASN A 187 -10.35 -20.16 15.56
CA ASN A 187 -10.10 -18.83 16.12
C ASN A 187 -9.15 -18.02 15.22
N HIS A 188 -8.06 -18.62 14.72
CA HIS A 188 -7.16 -17.98 13.77
C HIS A 188 -7.89 -17.62 12.48
N MET A 189 -8.68 -18.54 11.90
CA MET A 189 -9.46 -18.23 10.68
C MET A 189 -10.45 -17.09 10.90
N THR A 190 -11.16 -17.06 12.03
CA THR A 190 -12.08 -15.96 12.36
C THR A 190 -11.34 -14.63 12.46
N SER A 191 -10.15 -14.63 13.07
CA SER A 191 -9.29 -13.44 13.14
C SER A 191 -8.82 -12.99 11.76
N VAL A 192 -8.40 -13.92 10.90
CA VAL A 192 -8.00 -13.67 9.51
C VAL A 192 -9.15 -13.04 8.72
N LEU A 193 -10.34 -13.65 8.72
CA LEU A 193 -11.50 -13.13 7.98
C LEU A 193 -11.84 -11.71 8.40
N ARG A 194 -11.82 -11.42 9.70
CA ARG A 194 -12.07 -10.08 10.25
C ARG A 194 -10.97 -9.08 9.83
N LYS A 195 -9.69 -9.47 9.89
CA LYS A 195 -8.56 -8.60 9.57
C LYS A 195 -8.48 -8.26 8.09
N LEU A 196 -8.88 -9.20 7.22
CA LEU A 196 -8.88 -9.01 5.77
C LEU A 196 -10.20 -8.46 5.23
N ASP A 197 -11.21 -8.32 6.09
CA ASP A 197 -12.57 -7.89 5.72
C ASP A 197 -13.17 -8.76 4.59
N VAL A 198 -13.06 -10.09 4.74
CA VAL A 198 -13.58 -11.08 3.79
C VAL A 198 -14.53 -12.05 4.46
N ASN A 199 -15.45 -12.64 3.67
CA ASN A 199 -16.57 -13.40 4.21
C ASN A 199 -16.32 -14.90 4.37
N ASP A 200 -15.34 -15.46 3.65
CA ASP A 200 -15.05 -16.89 3.68
C ASP A 200 -13.56 -17.21 3.51
N ARG A 201 -13.20 -18.48 3.80
CA ARG A 201 -11.81 -18.95 3.76
C ARG A 201 -11.19 -18.94 2.36
N VAL A 202 -12.01 -19.09 1.31
CA VAL A 202 -11.53 -19.07 -0.08
C VAL A 202 -11.14 -17.65 -0.46
N GLN A 203 -11.96 -16.67 -0.10
CA GLN A 203 -11.64 -15.26 -0.30
C GLN A 203 -10.37 -14.86 0.46
N ALA A 204 -10.18 -15.37 1.69
CA ALA A 204 -8.97 -15.11 2.46
C ALA A 204 -7.72 -15.67 1.77
N VAL A 205 -7.79 -16.90 1.24
CA VAL A 205 -6.69 -17.51 0.45
C VAL A 205 -6.42 -16.70 -0.81
N LEU A 206 -7.45 -16.40 -1.60
CA LEU A 206 -7.29 -15.59 -2.82
C LEU A 206 -6.67 -14.22 -2.54
N TYR A 207 -7.07 -13.59 -1.43
CA TYR A 207 -6.50 -12.34 -0.97
C TYR A 207 -5.01 -12.50 -0.63
N ALA A 208 -4.65 -13.53 0.12
CA ALA A 208 -3.27 -13.79 0.53
C ALA A 208 -2.36 -14.16 -0.66
N VAL A 209 -2.85 -14.97 -1.60
CA VAL A 209 -2.15 -15.29 -2.86
C VAL A 209 -1.97 -14.04 -3.72
N LYS A 210 -3.04 -13.25 -3.89
CA LYS A 210 -3.01 -12.00 -4.65
C LYS A 210 -1.97 -11.01 -4.10
N ASN A 211 -1.76 -11.02 -2.78
CA ASN A 211 -0.79 -10.17 -2.11
C ASN A 211 0.59 -10.84 -1.92
N GLY A 212 0.80 -12.05 -2.46
CA GLY A 212 2.07 -12.76 -2.39
C GLY A 212 2.46 -13.23 -0.99
N TRP A 213 1.51 -13.37 -0.06
CA TRP A 213 1.78 -13.84 1.31
C TRP A 213 1.88 -15.35 1.41
N ILE A 214 1.18 -16.06 0.50
CA ILE A 214 1.23 -17.51 0.34
C ILE A 214 1.26 -17.86 -1.15
N GLU A 215 1.77 -19.03 -1.48
CA GLU A 215 1.78 -19.58 -2.83
C GLU A 215 0.84 -20.78 -2.92
N ILE A 216 0.10 -20.88 -4.02
CA ILE A 216 -0.63 -22.12 -4.33
C ILE A 216 0.37 -23.06 -4.98
N GLY A 217 0.85 -24.04 -4.25
CA GLY A 217 1.70 -25.10 -4.78
C GLY A 217 1.00 -25.92 -5.88
N PRO A 218 1.73 -26.65 -6.73
CA PRO A 218 1.14 -27.53 -7.73
C PRO A 218 0.26 -28.57 -7.02
N GLN A 219 -1.01 -28.62 -7.40
CA GLN A 219 -2.03 -29.50 -6.84
C GLN A 219 -1.56 -30.96 -6.86
N PRO A 220 -1.65 -31.73 -5.76
CA PRO A 220 -1.27 -33.15 -5.77
C PRO A 220 -2.16 -34.04 -6.66
N TYR A 221 -3.23 -33.50 -7.22
CA TYR A 221 -4.14 -34.24 -8.11
C TYR A 221 -3.62 -34.45 -9.54
N ALA A 222 -2.56 -33.79 -9.97
CA ALA A 222 -1.98 -34.00 -11.31
C ALA A 222 -1.20 -35.34 -11.45
N GLN A 223 -0.94 -36.07 -10.36
CA GLN A 223 -0.21 -37.34 -10.40
C GLN A 223 -1.10 -38.60 -10.50
N VAL A 224 -2.41 -38.47 -10.38
CA VAL A 224 -3.31 -39.64 -10.38
C VAL A 224 -3.77 -40.03 -11.79
N GLU A 225 -3.71 -39.12 -12.77
CA GLU A 225 -4.12 -39.47 -14.15
C GLU A 225 -3.03 -40.16 -15.00
N MET A 226 -1.75 -39.99 -14.64
CA MET A 226 -0.68 -40.71 -15.37
C MET A 226 -0.47 -42.18 -14.96
N ALA A 227 -1.04 -42.61 -13.83
CA ALA A 227 -0.92 -44.02 -13.40
C ALA A 227 -2.06 -44.94 -13.89
N ARG A 228 -3.02 -44.43 -14.68
CA ARG A 228 -4.13 -45.20 -15.24
C ARG A 228 -4.04 -45.44 -16.74
N SER A 229 -2.95 -45.03 -17.38
CA SER A 229 -2.72 -45.24 -18.84
C SER A 229 -1.40 -45.95 -19.14
N ALA A 230 -0.93 -46.82 -18.25
CA ALA A 230 0.16 -47.77 -18.50
C ALA A 230 -0.35 -49.20 -18.30
#